data_f0956e658d5213545dc85aaffd83ed29
#
_entry.id   f0956e658d5213545dc85aaffd83ed29
#
_cell.length_a   1.000
_cell.length_b   1.000
_cell.length_c   1.000
_cell.angle_alpha   90.00
_cell.angle_beta   90.00
_cell.angle_gamma   90.00
#
_symmetry.space_group_name_H-M   'P 1'
#
loop_
_entity.id
_entity.type
_entity.pdbx_description
1 polymer ?
#
loop_
_entity_poly.entity_id
_entity_poly.type
_entity_poly.pdbx_seq_one_letter_code
_entity_poly.pdbx_strand_id
1 'polypeptide(L)'
;ANGPYKIPNAQVDAYVYMTNKTLGTAYRGFGVTEVATAHERQMDRIAEKLGIDPLELRLKNVLQNGDVGITGEIMQTMAVKECLETAAANIGWKDLPDRWTDEEGNLCGKGIACFNKLTGTPSTTSVLVKMNENGSLYIMSASTEMGQGVTTTLPQIAAETLGMALEKISMAPVDTAITPYDKTTTSSRSTFHSGNAVLEACEDIKKQLCRLAAIKFGVAPEDVTYTADGYIQGRSRPEQRIHINDVGTSGILHEQPPVVAVGRYGTSDIFDPPPVDGRQSK
;
A
#
# COMPACT_ATOMS: atom_id res chain seq x y z
N ALA A 1 -5.36 -5.88 17.51
CA ALA A 1 -6.30 -4.87 17.05
C ALA A 1 -6.58 -3.88 18.17
N ASN A 2 -5.79 -2.82 18.21
CA ASN A 2 -5.74 -1.86 19.34
C ASN A 2 -6.79 -0.75 19.17
N GLY A 3 -7.41 -0.65 18.02
CA GLY A 3 -8.17 0.53 17.64
C GLY A 3 -7.28 1.77 17.52
N PRO A 4 -7.84 2.89 17.06
CA PRO A 4 -7.10 4.13 16.82
C PRO A 4 -7.08 5.07 18.06
N TYR A 5 -7.25 4.56 19.27
CA TYR A 5 -7.42 5.39 20.47
C TYR A 5 -6.20 5.40 21.39
N LYS A 6 -5.99 6.53 22.06
CA LYS A 6 -5.00 6.68 23.13
C LYS A 6 -5.42 5.88 24.37
N ILE A 7 -4.71 4.83 24.66
CA ILE A 7 -4.93 4.00 25.84
C ILE A 7 -3.59 3.87 26.55
N PRO A 8 -3.40 4.60 27.68
CA PRO A 8 -2.09 4.65 28.34
C PRO A 8 -1.71 3.34 29.02
N ASN A 9 -2.68 2.54 29.42
CA ASN A 9 -2.47 1.26 30.05
C ASN A 9 -3.49 0.26 29.52
N ALA A 10 -3.03 -0.89 29.06
CA ALA A 10 -3.87 -1.96 28.52
C ALA A 10 -3.40 -3.31 29.01
N GLN A 11 -4.34 -4.15 29.38
CA GLN A 11 -4.14 -5.57 29.61
C GLN A 11 -5.14 -6.34 28.76
N VAL A 12 -4.66 -7.34 28.02
CA VAL A 12 -5.51 -8.18 27.16
C VAL A 12 -5.20 -9.64 27.46
N ASP A 13 -6.22 -10.34 27.92
CA ASP A 13 -6.18 -11.79 28.13
C ASP A 13 -7.05 -12.45 27.04
N ALA A 14 -6.42 -13.25 26.16
CA ALA A 14 -7.10 -13.92 25.06
C ALA A 14 -7.10 -15.43 25.25
N TYR A 15 -8.28 -16.04 25.18
CA TYR A 15 -8.45 -17.47 25.31
C TYR A 15 -9.00 -18.07 24.01
N VAL A 16 -8.33 -19.06 23.47
CA VAL A 16 -8.74 -19.77 22.26
C VAL A 16 -9.20 -21.17 22.63
N TYR A 17 -10.43 -21.48 22.25
CA TYR A 17 -11.03 -22.77 22.53
C TYR A 17 -11.29 -23.55 21.24
N MET A 18 -10.95 -24.82 21.24
CA MET A 18 -11.39 -25.76 20.21
C MET A 18 -12.88 -26.08 20.43
N THR A 19 -13.65 -26.02 19.38
CA THR A 19 -15.08 -26.31 19.42
C THR A 19 -15.47 -27.30 18.31
N ASN A 20 -16.70 -27.83 18.37
CA ASN A 20 -17.27 -28.68 17.33
C ASN A 20 -17.85 -27.88 16.13
N LYS A 21 -17.70 -26.56 16.12
CA LYS A 21 -18.10 -25.72 15.00
C LYS A 21 -17.02 -25.64 13.96
N THR A 22 -17.42 -25.24 12.76
CA THR A 22 -16.44 -24.92 11.70
C THR A 22 -15.41 -23.91 12.22
N LEU A 23 -14.14 -24.20 11.99
CA LEU A 23 -13.03 -23.35 12.41
C LEU A 23 -13.13 -21.98 11.73
N GLY A 24 -13.13 -20.95 12.52
CA GLY A 24 -12.93 -19.57 12.05
C GLY A 24 -11.48 -19.40 11.61
N THR A 25 -11.27 -18.78 10.47
CA THR A 25 -9.94 -18.57 9.90
C THR A 25 -9.74 -17.11 9.49
N ALA A 26 -8.53 -16.81 9.05
CA ALA A 26 -8.17 -15.46 8.61
C ALA A 26 -9.01 -15.04 7.38
N TYR A 27 -9.67 -13.90 7.50
CA TYR A 27 -10.39 -13.26 6.41
C TYR A 27 -9.85 -11.83 6.21
N ARG A 28 -10.27 -11.17 5.15
CA ARG A 28 -9.86 -9.80 4.79
C ARG A 28 -10.03 -8.83 5.96
N GLY A 29 -8.93 -8.20 6.43
CA GLY A 29 -8.87 -7.40 7.67
C GLY A 29 -8.20 -8.13 8.83
N PHE A 30 -8.17 -9.47 8.84
CA PHE A 30 -7.44 -10.30 9.80
C PHE A 30 -7.77 -9.96 11.27
N GLY A 31 -9.06 -9.94 11.59
CA GLY A 31 -9.58 -9.65 12.93
C GLY A 31 -9.77 -8.17 13.26
N VAL A 32 -9.24 -7.24 12.44
CA VAL A 32 -9.44 -5.79 12.68
C VAL A 32 -10.91 -5.41 12.54
N THR A 33 -11.62 -5.97 11.56
CA THR A 33 -13.02 -5.70 11.31
C THR A 33 -13.92 -6.13 12.44
N GLU A 34 -13.67 -7.32 12.99
CA GLU A 34 -14.42 -7.88 14.12
C GLU A 34 -14.19 -7.08 15.40
N VAL A 35 -12.92 -6.78 15.69
CA VAL A 35 -12.56 -6.02 16.89
C VAL A 35 -12.98 -4.56 16.76
N ALA A 36 -12.92 -3.97 15.55
CA ALA A 36 -13.42 -2.62 15.32
C ALA A 36 -14.91 -2.51 15.67
N THR A 37 -15.72 -3.50 15.28
CA THR A 37 -17.14 -3.54 15.68
C THR A 37 -17.32 -3.49 17.19
N ALA A 38 -16.51 -4.21 17.95
CA ALA A 38 -16.58 -4.22 19.40
C ALA A 38 -16.14 -2.87 20.01
N HIS A 39 -15.03 -2.32 19.54
CA HIS A 39 -14.50 -1.04 20.02
C HIS A 39 -15.48 0.10 19.76
N GLU A 40 -15.96 0.21 18.53
CA GLU A 40 -16.77 1.33 18.10
C GLU A 40 -18.16 1.32 18.76
N ARG A 41 -18.75 0.14 18.96
CA ARG A 41 -19.97 0.01 19.77
C ARG A 41 -19.73 0.36 21.23
N GLN A 42 -18.54 0.06 21.76
CA GLN A 42 -18.19 0.47 23.13
C GLN A 42 -18.02 1.99 23.21
N MET A 43 -17.44 2.61 22.21
CA MET A 43 -17.32 4.08 22.14
C MET A 43 -18.71 4.74 22.11
N ASP A 44 -19.67 4.22 21.34
CA ASP A 44 -21.02 4.74 21.30
C ASP A 44 -21.70 4.63 22.68
N ARG A 45 -21.58 3.48 23.36
CA ARG A 45 -22.14 3.28 24.70
C ARG A 45 -21.50 4.20 25.74
N ILE A 46 -20.23 4.50 25.62
CA ILE A 46 -19.55 5.45 26.50
C ILE A 46 -20.06 6.86 26.24
N ALA A 47 -20.18 7.25 24.96
CA ALA A 47 -20.72 8.54 24.56
C ALA A 47 -22.13 8.76 25.12
N GLU A 48 -23.02 7.78 24.97
CA GLU A 48 -24.37 7.78 25.50
C GLU A 48 -24.37 7.95 27.02
N LYS A 49 -23.56 7.16 27.73
CA LYS A 49 -23.48 7.23 29.22
C LYS A 49 -22.95 8.56 29.71
N LEU A 50 -22.06 9.20 28.99
CA LEU A 50 -21.45 10.48 29.36
C LEU A 50 -22.25 11.68 28.85
N GLY A 51 -23.26 11.47 28.00
CA GLY A 51 -23.99 12.55 27.34
C GLY A 51 -23.13 13.38 26.42
N ILE A 52 -22.12 12.74 25.75
CA ILE A 52 -21.19 13.37 24.86
C ILE A 52 -21.52 12.92 23.42
N ASP A 53 -21.41 13.82 22.45
CA ASP A 53 -21.54 13.47 21.03
C ASP A 53 -20.54 12.37 20.64
N PRO A 54 -20.96 11.30 19.93
CA PRO A 54 -20.09 10.19 19.54
C PRO A 54 -18.87 10.61 18.72
N LEU A 55 -18.99 11.62 17.86
CA LEU A 55 -17.89 12.18 17.10
C LEU A 55 -16.92 12.92 18.02
N GLU A 56 -17.45 13.75 18.93
CA GLU A 56 -16.62 14.51 19.89
C GLU A 56 -15.80 13.59 20.79
N LEU A 57 -16.41 12.50 21.28
CA LEU A 57 -15.70 11.52 22.10
C LEU A 57 -14.54 10.89 21.31
N ARG A 58 -14.75 10.54 20.05
CA ARG A 58 -13.70 9.98 19.19
C ARG A 58 -12.59 10.99 18.92
N LEU A 59 -12.91 12.21 18.55
CA LEU A 59 -11.94 13.27 18.27
C LEU A 59 -11.03 13.60 19.47
N LYS A 60 -11.56 13.47 20.69
CA LYS A 60 -10.78 13.64 21.93
C LYS A 60 -9.79 12.52 22.18
N ASN A 61 -10.07 11.31 21.69
CA ASN A 61 -9.34 10.10 22.08
C ASN A 61 -8.52 9.46 20.96
N VAL A 62 -8.67 9.86 19.69
CA VAL A 62 -7.89 9.26 18.60
C VAL A 62 -6.41 9.60 18.69
N LEU A 63 -5.61 8.63 18.32
CA LEU A 63 -4.16 8.75 18.17
C LEU A 63 -3.81 9.81 17.12
N GLN A 64 -2.76 10.56 17.38
CA GLN A 64 -2.19 11.58 16.51
C GLN A 64 -0.71 11.31 16.29
N ASN A 65 -0.09 12.04 15.37
CA ASN A 65 1.34 11.95 15.14
C ASN A 65 2.14 12.25 16.41
N GLY A 66 3.09 11.40 16.73
CA GLY A 66 3.89 11.43 17.95
C GLY A 66 3.30 10.68 19.15
N ASP A 67 2.04 10.28 19.10
CA ASP A 67 1.46 9.42 20.15
C ASP A 67 2.04 8.00 20.10
N VAL A 68 2.06 7.35 21.25
CA VAL A 68 2.51 5.96 21.38
C VAL A 68 1.30 5.04 21.42
N GLY A 69 1.26 4.07 20.51
CA GLY A 69 0.26 3.01 20.50
C GLY A 69 0.44 2.03 21.68
N ILE A 70 -0.58 1.21 21.96
CA ILE A 70 -0.52 0.26 23.11
C ILE A 70 0.52 -0.84 22.95
N THR A 71 1.04 -1.06 21.75
CA THR A 71 2.13 -2.00 21.44
C THR A 71 3.50 -1.31 21.38
N GLY A 72 3.57 -0.03 21.73
CA GLY A 72 4.82 0.72 21.85
C GLY A 72 5.27 1.43 20.57
N GLU A 73 4.55 1.28 19.45
CA GLU A 73 4.85 1.97 18.20
C GLU A 73 4.55 3.47 18.30
N ILE A 74 5.44 4.28 17.74
CA ILE A 74 5.23 5.74 17.62
C ILE A 74 4.47 6.02 16.32
N MET A 75 3.35 6.71 16.43
CA MET A 75 2.53 7.09 15.28
C MET A 75 3.22 8.20 14.48
N GLN A 76 3.62 7.91 13.24
CA GLN A 76 4.30 8.87 12.38
C GLN A 76 3.35 9.55 11.39
N THR A 77 2.33 8.82 10.91
CA THR A 77 1.38 9.32 9.92
C THR A 77 -0.02 8.86 10.28
N MET A 78 -0.70 9.62 11.13
CA MET A 78 -2.06 9.33 11.60
C MET A 78 -3.03 10.41 11.12
N ALA A 79 -3.90 10.05 10.19
CA ALA A 79 -4.92 10.94 9.63
C ALA A 79 -6.35 10.58 10.13
N VAL A 80 -6.49 9.75 11.17
CA VAL A 80 -7.81 9.30 11.65
C VAL A 80 -8.68 10.47 12.10
N LYS A 81 -8.09 11.48 12.75
CA LYS A 81 -8.81 12.69 13.14
C LYS A 81 -9.38 13.43 11.93
N GLU A 82 -8.54 13.67 10.93
CA GLU A 82 -8.93 14.33 9.68
C GLU A 82 -10.00 13.52 8.93
N CYS A 83 -9.87 12.19 8.88
CA CYS A 83 -10.88 11.31 8.29
C CYS A 83 -12.24 11.44 9.00
N LEU A 84 -12.27 11.47 10.34
CA LEU A 84 -13.48 11.65 11.12
C LEU A 84 -14.13 13.00 10.86
N GLU A 85 -13.33 14.08 10.87
CA GLU A 85 -13.80 15.45 10.63
C GLU A 85 -14.37 15.57 9.20
N THR A 86 -13.67 15.03 8.21
CA THR A 86 -14.10 15.05 6.79
C THR A 86 -15.39 14.23 6.58
N ALA A 87 -15.45 13.02 7.12
CA ALA A 87 -16.62 12.18 7.01
C ALA A 87 -17.85 12.82 7.66
N ALA A 88 -17.68 13.40 8.85
CA ALA A 88 -18.74 14.10 9.57
C ALA A 88 -19.23 15.34 8.81
N ALA A 89 -18.30 16.11 8.24
CA ALA A 89 -18.66 17.27 7.43
C ALA A 89 -19.45 16.86 6.17
N ASN A 90 -19.00 15.80 5.48
CA ASN A 90 -19.62 15.34 4.25
C ASN A 90 -21.06 14.86 4.40
N ILE A 91 -21.41 14.29 5.55
CA ILE A 91 -22.80 13.85 5.83
C ILE A 91 -23.64 14.92 6.54
N GLY A 92 -23.07 16.10 6.87
CA GLY A 92 -23.76 17.10 7.68
C GLY A 92 -24.05 16.64 9.11
N TRP A 93 -23.10 15.99 9.79
CA TRP A 93 -23.26 15.34 11.10
C TRP A 93 -24.01 16.17 12.13
N LYS A 94 -23.72 17.49 12.19
CA LYS A 94 -24.30 18.40 13.18
C LYS A 94 -25.76 18.72 12.91
N ASP A 95 -26.17 18.66 11.64
CA ASP A 95 -27.49 19.08 11.18
C ASP A 95 -28.47 17.89 11.12
N LEU A 96 -27.94 16.66 11.07
CA LEU A 96 -28.75 15.45 11.07
C LEU A 96 -29.16 15.04 12.49
N PRO A 97 -30.43 14.70 12.70
CA PRO A 97 -30.85 14.04 13.97
C PRO A 97 -30.21 12.66 14.09
N ASP A 98 -30.15 12.13 15.32
CA ASP A 98 -29.59 10.78 15.55
C ASP A 98 -30.45 9.69 14.90
N ARG A 99 -31.77 9.92 14.83
CA ARG A 99 -32.74 9.03 14.18
C ARG A 99 -33.84 9.86 13.56
N TRP A 100 -34.33 9.43 12.41
CA TRP A 100 -35.44 10.07 11.71
C TRP A 100 -36.18 9.05 10.85
N THR A 101 -37.32 9.47 10.32
CA THR A 101 -38.03 8.77 9.25
C THR A 101 -37.94 9.61 8.00
N ASP A 102 -37.53 9.02 6.89
CA ASP A 102 -37.47 9.74 5.62
C ASP A 102 -38.85 9.91 4.97
N GLU A 103 -38.87 10.59 3.82
CA GLU A 103 -40.11 10.85 3.08
C GLU A 103 -40.79 9.57 2.55
N GLU A 104 -40.02 8.48 2.41
CA GLU A 104 -40.49 7.16 1.96
C GLU A 104 -40.96 6.29 3.14
N GLY A 105 -40.84 6.76 4.37
CA GLY A 105 -41.24 6.05 5.59
C GLY A 105 -40.17 5.10 6.13
N ASN A 106 -38.92 5.14 5.65
CA ASN A 106 -37.83 4.34 6.17
C ASN A 106 -37.31 4.91 7.50
N LEU A 107 -36.99 4.03 8.42
CA LEU A 107 -36.31 4.39 9.67
C LEU A 107 -34.83 4.59 9.40
N CYS A 108 -34.36 5.80 9.60
CA CYS A 108 -32.98 6.21 9.37
C CYS A 108 -32.27 6.54 10.69
N GLY A 109 -30.96 6.48 10.67
CA GLY A 109 -30.11 6.87 11.78
C GLY A 109 -28.70 7.18 11.30
N LYS A 110 -28.01 8.08 12.00
CA LYS A 110 -26.60 8.34 11.75
C LYS A 110 -25.71 7.54 12.69
N GLY A 111 -24.51 7.20 12.24
CA GLY A 111 -23.49 6.55 13.04
C GLY A 111 -22.10 6.90 12.52
N ILE A 112 -21.11 6.87 13.38
CA ILE A 112 -19.72 7.12 13.02
C ILE A 112 -18.82 6.09 13.69
N ALA A 113 -17.86 5.59 12.95
CA ALA A 113 -16.87 4.63 13.43
C ALA A 113 -15.51 4.92 12.81
N CYS A 114 -14.45 4.54 13.49
CA CYS A 114 -13.11 4.62 12.94
C CYS A 114 -12.27 3.40 13.30
N PHE A 115 -11.32 3.07 12.44
CA PHE A 115 -10.35 2.02 12.71
C PHE A 115 -9.02 2.34 12.02
N ASN A 116 -7.99 1.69 12.47
CA ASN A 116 -6.72 1.64 11.76
C ASN A 116 -6.28 0.20 11.58
N LYS A 117 -5.57 -0.06 10.50
CA LYS A 117 -4.92 -1.34 10.26
C LYS A 117 -3.51 -1.08 9.77
N LEU A 118 -2.54 -1.65 10.46
CA LEU A 118 -1.16 -1.64 10.00
C LEU A 118 -1.06 -2.38 8.67
N THR A 119 -0.38 -1.75 7.70
CA THR A 119 -0.09 -2.34 6.41
C THR A 119 1.22 -3.10 6.50
N GLY A 120 1.16 -4.37 6.13
CA GLY A 120 2.34 -5.22 6.13
C GLY A 120 2.70 -5.82 7.48
N THR A 121 3.73 -6.60 7.45
CA THR A 121 4.44 -7.22 8.58
C THR A 121 5.93 -7.11 8.26
N PRO A 122 6.83 -7.23 9.23
CA PRO A 122 8.26 -7.34 8.95
C PRO A 122 8.50 -8.44 7.91
N SER A 123 8.88 -8.04 6.71
CA SER A 123 9.00 -8.96 5.57
C SER A 123 9.76 -8.32 4.42
N THR A 124 10.17 -9.14 3.50
CA THR A 124 10.86 -8.73 2.28
C THR A 124 10.14 -9.29 1.06
N THR A 125 10.33 -8.65 -0.08
CA THR A 125 9.90 -9.10 -1.39
C THR A 125 10.95 -8.77 -2.43
N SER A 126 10.92 -9.46 -3.54
CA SER A 126 11.66 -9.12 -4.74
C SER A 126 10.78 -9.27 -5.98
N VAL A 127 11.06 -8.42 -6.96
CA VAL A 127 10.36 -8.40 -8.25
C VAL A 127 11.41 -8.33 -9.34
N LEU A 128 11.25 -9.11 -10.40
CA LEU A 128 12.07 -9.01 -11.59
C LEU A 128 11.25 -8.34 -12.70
N VAL A 129 11.84 -7.33 -13.34
CA VAL A 129 11.23 -6.62 -14.45
C VAL A 129 12.12 -6.78 -15.68
N LYS A 130 11.54 -7.25 -16.77
CA LYS A 130 12.23 -7.47 -18.04
C LYS A 130 11.58 -6.66 -19.15
N MET A 131 12.38 -6.00 -19.97
CA MET A 131 11.94 -5.42 -21.24
C MET A 131 12.19 -6.42 -22.37
N ASN A 132 11.19 -6.63 -23.22
CA ASN A 132 11.28 -7.46 -24.41
C ASN A 132 11.79 -6.62 -25.59
N GLU A 133 12.22 -7.29 -26.67
CA GLU A 133 12.78 -6.62 -27.86
C GLU A 133 11.78 -5.66 -28.53
N ASN A 134 10.48 -5.94 -28.42
CA ASN A 134 9.42 -5.07 -28.93
C ASN A 134 9.12 -3.85 -28.03
N GLY A 135 9.88 -3.67 -26.95
CA GLY A 135 9.69 -2.61 -25.97
C GLY A 135 8.57 -2.85 -24.96
N SER A 136 7.93 -4.04 -24.96
CA SER A 136 6.97 -4.39 -23.90
C SER A 136 7.70 -4.74 -22.60
N LEU A 137 7.03 -4.51 -21.48
CA LEU A 137 7.55 -4.80 -20.14
C LEU A 137 6.86 -6.03 -19.55
N TYR A 138 7.64 -6.89 -18.91
CA TYR A 138 7.16 -8.10 -18.26
C TYR A 138 7.60 -8.12 -16.81
N ILE A 139 6.63 -8.19 -15.89
CA ILE A 139 6.85 -8.17 -14.45
C ILE A 139 6.68 -9.58 -13.90
N MET A 140 7.68 -10.08 -13.20
CA MET A 140 7.65 -11.35 -12.47
C MET A 140 7.62 -11.06 -10.97
N SER A 141 6.51 -11.37 -10.35
CA SER A 141 6.29 -11.24 -8.90
C SER A 141 5.58 -12.48 -8.37
N ALA A 142 5.89 -12.90 -7.16
CA ALA A 142 5.18 -14.00 -6.51
C ALA A 142 3.91 -13.54 -5.78
N SER A 143 3.48 -12.28 -5.95
CA SER A 143 2.21 -11.78 -5.43
C SER A 143 1.04 -12.47 -6.13
N THR A 144 0.31 -13.30 -5.40
CA THR A 144 -0.80 -14.10 -5.92
C THR A 144 -2.06 -13.26 -6.09
N GLU A 145 -2.72 -13.38 -7.25
CA GLU A 145 -4.04 -12.79 -7.47
C GLU A 145 -5.12 -13.60 -6.74
N MET A 146 -5.90 -12.93 -5.90
CA MET A 146 -7.00 -13.52 -5.13
C MET A 146 -8.29 -12.70 -5.28
N GLY A 147 -8.38 -11.88 -6.33
CA GLY A 147 -9.46 -10.93 -6.55
C GLY A 147 -9.18 -9.52 -6.02
N GLN A 148 -7.96 -9.26 -5.49
CA GLN A 148 -7.58 -7.93 -4.98
C GLN A 148 -6.97 -7.01 -6.06
N GLY A 149 -6.74 -7.50 -7.29
CA GLY A 149 -6.31 -6.71 -8.42
C GLY A 149 -4.79 -6.46 -8.50
N VAL A 150 -3.96 -7.30 -7.89
CA VAL A 150 -2.50 -7.13 -7.93
C VAL A 150 -1.94 -7.20 -9.34
N THR A 151 -2.52 -8.01 -10.20
CA THR A 151 -2.15 -8.12 -11.62
C THR A 151 -2.46 -6.86 -12.43
N THR A 152 -3.24 -5.95 -11.91
CA THR A 152 -3.50 -4.62 -12.47
C THR A 152 -2.65 -3.55 -11.78
N THR A 153 -2.61 -3.58 -10.44
CA THR A 153 -1.97 -2.54 -9.64
C THR A 153 -0.45 -2.47 -9.86
N LEU A 154 0.25 -3.60 -9.93
CA LEU A 154 1.70 -3.58 -10.16
C LEU A 154 2.06 -3.06 -11.56
N PRO A 155 1.38 -3.47 -12.66
CA PRO A 155 1.53 -2.81 -13.96
C PRO A 155 1.24 -1.31 -13.94
N GLN A 156 0.21 -0.83 -13.22
CA GLN A 156 -0.08 0.60 -13.10
C GLN A 156 1.07 1.36 -12.43
N ILE A 157 1.67 0.81 -11.38
CA ILE A 157 2.84 1.41 -10.72
C ILE A 157 4.02 1.50 -11.70
N ALA A 158 4.28 0.45 -12.49
CA ALA A 158 5.33 0.48 -13.50
C ALA A 158 5.04 1.48 -14.62
N ALA A 159 3.78 1.53 -15.09
CA ALA A 159 3.32 2.46 -16.12
C ALA A 159 3.54 3.91 -15.69
N GLU A 160 3.08 4.27 -14.51
CA GLU A 160 3.25 5.61 -13.92
C GLU A 160 4.73 5.95 -13.73
N THR A 161 5.50 5.02 -13.18
CA THR A 161 6.93 5.23 -12.94
C THR A 161 7.71 5.48 -14.22
N LEU A 162 7.39 4.76 -15.31
CA LEU A 162 8.11 4.84 -16.58
C LEU A 162 7.49 5.84 -17.57
N GLY A 163 6.29 6.39 -17.31
CA GLY A 163 5.53 7.12 -18.33
C GLY A 163 5.17 6.24 -19.51
N MET A 164 4.93 4.95 -19.28
CA MET A 164 4.70 3.93 -20.31
C MET A 164 3.21 3.60 -20.42
N ALA A 165 2.74 3.30 -21.64
CA ALA A 165 1.36 2.84 -21.84
C ALA A 165 1.11 1.50 -21.12
N LEU A 166 0.03 1.42 -20.37
CA LEU A 166 -0.31 0.27 -19.53
C LEU A 166 -0.44 -1.02 -20.35
N GLU A 167 -0.95 -0.90 -21.57
CA GLU A 167 -1.17 -2.02 -22.50
C GLU A 167 0.15 -2.71 -22.95
N LYS A 168 1.28 -2.04 -22.74
CA LYS A 168 2.62 -2.59 -23.02
C LYS A 168 3.21 -3.34 -21.83
N ILE A 169 2.51 -3.40 -20.71
CA ILE A 169 3.00 -4.02 -19.49
C ILE A 169 2.14 -5.24 -19.14
N SER A 170 2.79 -6.37 -18.89
CA SER A 170 2.12 -7.60 -18.48
C SER A 170 2.83 -8.25 -17.30
N MET A 171 2.08 -9.08 -16.56
CA MET A 171 2.62 -9.88 -15.48
C MET A 171 2.79 -11.34 -15.88
N ALA A 172 3.87 -11.95 -15.41
CA ALA A 172 4.04 -13.39 -15.47
C ALA A 172 3.01 -14.10 -14.59
N PRO A 173 2.48 -15.26 -15.02
CA PRO A 173 1.84 -16.17 -14.09
C PRO A 173 2.76 -16.49 -12.91
N VAL A 174 2.18 -16.60 -11.71
CA VAL A 174 2.97 -16.96 -10.53
C VAL A 174 3.38 -18.41 -10.61
N ASP A 175 4.68 -18.66 -10.57
CA ASP A 175 5.28 -19.99 -10.59
C ASP A 175 6.49 -20.00 -9.64
N THR A 176 6.47 -20.88 -8.65
CA THR A 176 7.52 -20.97 -7.64
C THR A 176 8.88 -21.41 -8.20
N ALA A 177 8.92 -21.94 -9.42
CA ALA A 177 10.17 -22.30 -10.10
C ALA A 177 10.87 -21.11 -10.75
N ILE A 178 10.14 -20.04 -11.11
CA ILE A 178 10.66 -18.91 -11.88
C ILE A 178 10.43 -17.54 -11.28
N THR A 179 9.39 -17.35 -10.47
CA THR A 179 9.12 -16.05 -9.84
C THR A 179 10.03 -15.82 -8.64
N PRO A 180 10.55 -14.60 -8.45
CA PRO A 180 11.37 -14.27 -7.28
C PRO A 180 10.63 -14.49 -5.98
N TYR A 181 11.37 -14.74 -4.90
CA TYR A 181 10.78 -14.96 -3.59
C TYR A 181 9.96 -13.77 -3.13
N ASP A 182 8.75 -14.05 -2.63
CA ASP A 182 7.93 -13.18 -1.80
C ASP A 182 7.41 -13.97 -0.60
N LYS A 183 7.24 -13.32 0.55
CA LYS A 183 6.83 -13.99 1.77
C LYS A 183 5.43 -14.61 1.61
N THR A 184 4.44 -13.81 1.24
CA THR A 184 3.06 -14.25 0.98
C THR A 184 2.17 -13.05 0.65
N THR A 185 1.07 -13.30 -0.06
CA THR A 185 0.01 -12.33 -0.30
C THR A 185 -0.92 -12.25 0.92
N THR A 186 -0.61 -11.36 1.87
CA THR A 186 -1.34 -11.19 3.14
C THR A 186 -1.12 -9.79 3.71
N SER A 187 -1.76 -9.46 4.82
CA SER A 187 -1.54 -8.24 5.64
C SER A 187 -1.58 -6.93 4.86
N SER A 188 -2.27 -6.87 3.73
CA SER A 188 -2.32 -5.71 2.82
C SER A 188 -0.93 -5.27 2.31
N ARG A 189 0.01 -6.22 2.20
CA ARG A 189 1.40 -5.91 1.86
C ARG A 189 1.71 -5.87 0.36
N SER A 190 0.90 -6.50 -0.51
CA SER A 190 1.26 -6.67 -1.91
C SER A 190 1.51 -5.33 -2.63
N THR A 191 0.56 -4.40 -2.59
CA THR A 191 0.77 -3.06 -3.19
C THR A 191 1.92 -2.32 -2.54
N PHE A 192 2.05 -2.39 -1.21
CA PHE A 192 3.10 -1.69 -0.48
C PHE A 192 4.50 -2.29 -0.74
N HIS A 193 4.69 -3.58 -0.48
CA HIS A 193 6.02 -4.20 -0.64
C HIS A 193 6.37 -4.44 -2.11
N SER A 194 5.53 -5.15 -2.85
CA SER A 194 5.82 -5.48 -4.25
C SER A 194 5.74 -4.24 -5.13
N GLY A 195 4.89 -3.26 -4.79
CA GLY A 195 4.86 -1.96 -5.47
C GLY A 195 6.18 -1.18 -5.32
N ASN A 196 6.74 -1.10 -4.11
CA ASN A 196 8.06 -0.48 -3.90
C ASN A 196 9.18 -1.25 -4.59
N ALA A 197 9.12 -2.58 -4.64
CA ALA A 197 10.08 -3.36 -5.41
C ALA A 197 9.94 -3.11 -6.93
N VAL A 198 8.72 -2.93 -7.45
CA VAL A 198 8.50 -2.53 -8.85
C VAL A 198 9.08 -1.14 -9.11
N LEU A 199 8.87 -0.17 -8.20
CA LEU A 199 9.47 1.17 -8.31
C LEU A 199 10.99 1.09 -8.42
N GLU A 200 11.64 0.36 -7.53
CA GLU A 200 13.11 0.19 -7.55
C GLU A 200 13.60 -0.44 -8.87
N ALA A 201 12.92 -1.52 -9.32
CA ALA A 201 13.27 -2.14 -10.59
C ALA A 201 13.09 -1.18 -11.77
N CYS A 202 12.00 -0.41 -11.81
CA CYS A 202 11.74 0.57 -12.86
C CYS A 202 12.79 1.70 -12.87
N GLU A 203 13.25 2.15 -11.72
CA GLU A 203 14.33 3.13 -11.64
C GLU A 203 15.66 2.59 -12.20
N ASP A 204 15.93 1.29 -12.03
CA ASP A 204 17.12 0.68 -12.67
C ASP A 204 16.90 0.51 -14.19
N ILE A 205 15.71 0.13 -14.65
CA ILE A 205 15.35 0.12 -16.09
C ILE A 205 15.61 1.47 -16.73
N LYS A 206 15.19 2.58 -16.11
CA LYS A 206 15.48 3.95 -16.61
C LYS A 206 16.97 4.19 -16.81
N LYS A 207 17.80 3.78 -15.84
CA LYS A 207 19.26 3.94 -15.91
C LYS A 207 19.86 3.12 -17.06
N GLN A 208 19.40 1.87 -17.24
CA GLN A 208 19.84 1.01 -18.33
C GLN A 208 19.47 1.61 -19.69
N LEU A 209 18.23 2.07 -19.86
CA LEU A 209 17.76 2.70 -21.09
C LEU A 209 18.52 4.00 -21.41
N CYS A 210 18.83 4.83 -20.40
CA CYS A 210 19.66 6.01 -20.60
C CYS A 210 21.07 5.66 -21.13
N ARG A 211 21.69 4.58 -20.62
CA ARG A 211 22.97 4.11 -21.11
C ARG A 211 22.92 3.65 -22.60
N LEU A 212 21.85 2.90 -22.93
CA LEU A 212 21.66 2.44 -24.32
C LEU A 212 21.37 3.61 -25.27
N ALA A 213 20.56 4.57 -24.84
CA ALA A 213 20.30 5.76 -25.63
C ALA A 213 21.56 6.64 -25.82
N ALA A 214 22.42 6.72 -24.82
CA ALA A 214 23.70 7.44 -24.92
C ALA A 214 24.58 6.89 -26.04
N ILE A 215 24.65 5.56 -26.19
CA ILE A 215 25.36 4.89 -27.29
C ILE A 215 24.77 5.34 -28.64
N LYS A 216 23.44 5.30 -28.75
CA LYS A 216 22.74 5.71 -29.99
C LYS A 216 22.91 7.19 -30.31
N PHE A 217 22.90 8.05 -29.31
CA PHE A 217 23.03 9.50 -29.45
C PHE A 217 24.50 9.93 -29.66
N GLY A 218 25.47 9.03 -29.41
CA GLY A 218 26.90 9.33 -29.49
C GLY A 218 27.36 10.32 -28.42
N VAL A 219 26.83 10.21 -27.21
CA VAL A 219 27.10 11.07 -26.04
C VAL A 219 27.48 10.24 -24.83
N ALA A 220 28.00 10.90 -23.79
CA ALA A 220 28.26 10.22 -22.52
C ALA A 220 26.93 9.89 -21.77
N PRO A 221 26.83 8.79 -20.97
CA PRO A 221 25.62 8.41 -20.27
C PRO A 221 25.07 9.50 -19.34
N GLU A 222 25.90 10.31 -18.75
CA GLU A 222 25.56 11.47 -17.91
C GLU A 222 24.89 12.61 -18.69
N ASP A 223 25.05 12.66 -19.98
CA ASP A 223 24.40 13.64 -20.86
C ASP A 223 22.99 13.20 -21.31
N VAL A 224 22.55 12.02 -20.89
CA VAL A 224 21.19 11.53 -21.13
C VAL A 224 20.38 11.59 -19.85
N THR A 225 19.10 11.91 -19.97
CA THR A 225 18.15 11.95 -18.85
C THR A 225 16.86 11.23 -19.22
N TYR A 226 16.21 10.68 -18.22
CA TYR A 226 14.87 10.14 -18.30
C TYR A 226 13.89 11.15 -17.71
N THR A 227 12.85 11.53 -18.43
CA THR A 227 11.87 12.52 -18.00
C THR A 227 10.63 11.84 -17.37
N ALA A 228 9.87 12.57 -16.58
CA ALA A 228 8.67 12.04 -15.93
C ALA A 228 7.59 11.58 -16.91
N ASP A 229 7.54 12.19 -18.10
CA ASP A 229 6.62 11.86 -19.19
C ASP A 229 7.15 10.75 -20.12
N GLY A 230 8.18 10.02 -19.70
CA GLY A 230 8.66 8.81 -20.37
C GLY A 230 9.62 9.05 -21.55
N TYR A 231 10.23 10.24 -21.69
CA TYR A 231 11.25 10.46 -22.69
C TYR A 231 12.66 10.19 -22.17
N ILE A 232 13.44 9.50 -22.99
CA ILE A 232 14.88 9.34 -22.84
C ILE A 232 15.51 10.34 -23.79
N GLN A 233 16.18 11.39 -23.26
CA GLN A 233 16.62 12.50 -24.09
C GLN A 233 18.01 13.01 -23.72
N GLY A 234 18.71 13.58 -24.70
CA GLY A 234 19.97 14.27 -24.49
C GLY A 234 19.78 15.57 -23.71
N ARG A 235 20.57 15.81 -22.65
CA ARG A 235 20.49 17.03 -21.82
C ARG A 235 20.82 18.28 -22.63
N SER A 236 21.87 18.22 -23.46
CA SER A 236 22.33 19.31 -24.32
C SER A 236 21.67 19.35 -25.69
N ARG A 237 20.93 18.29 -26.07
CA ARG A 237 20.25 18.10 -27.33
C ARG A 237 18.90 17.49 -27.15
N PRO A 238 17.89 18.26 -26.66
CA PRO A 238 16.54 17.73 -26.33
C PRO A 238 15.79 17.18 -27.56
N GLU A 239 16.21 17.53 -28.78
CA GLU A 239 15.67 16.96 -30.01
C GLU A 239 16.08 15.49 -30.22
N GLN A 240 17.20 15.06 -29.65
CA GLN A 240 17.61 13.65 -29.58
C GLN A 240 16.83 13.00 -28.43
N ARG A 241 15.67 12.47 -28.74
CA ARG A 241 14.79 11.84 -27.73
C ARG A 241 14.07 10.62 -28.27
N ILE A 242 13.77 9.70 -27.39
CA ILE A 242 13.01 8.47 -27.66
C ILE A 242 12.00 8.34 -26.54
N HIS A 243 10.73 8.20 -26.91
CA HIS A 243 9.71 7.89 -25.89
C HIS A 243 9.78 6.42 -25.51
N ILE A 244 9.52 6.08 -24.26
CA ILE A 244 9.55 4.69 -23.74
C ILE A 244 8.65 3.74 -24.55
N ASN A 245 7.53 4.23 -25.05
CA ASN A 245 6.63 3.45 -25.87
C ASN A 245 7.21 3.08 -27.25
N ASP A 246 8.22 3.79 -27.71
CA ASP A 246 8.85 3.61 -29.01
C ASP A 246 10.22 2.91 -28.92
N VAL A 247 10.61 2.50 -27.71
CA VAL A 247 11.92 1.86 -27.46
C VAL A 247 12.13 0.63 -28.35
N GLY A 248 11.10 -0.22 -28.52
CA GLY A 248 11.19 -1.43 -29.34
C GLY A 248 11.43 -1.16 -30.83
N THR A 249 10.98 -0.03 -31.36
CA THR A 249 11.16 0.37 -32.76
C THR A 249 12.33 1.34 -32.98
N SER A 250 12.82 1.90 -31.88
CA SER A 250 13.91 2.91 -31.94
C SER A 250 15.26 2.36 -32.30
N GLY A 251 15.47 1.06 -32.21
CA GLY A 251 16.75 0.38 -32.43
C GLY A 251 17.73 0.46 -31.25
N ILE A 252 17.40 1.08 -30.13
CA ILE A 252 18.30 1.12 -28.94
C ILE A 252 18.46 -0.23 -28.26
N LEU A 253 17.53 -1.17 -28.49
CA LEU A 253 17.61 -2.53 -27.96
C LEU A 253 18.30 -3.50 -28.90
N HIS A 254 18.59 -3.08 -30.16
CA HIS A 254 19.17 -3.96 -31.17
C HIS A 254 20.62 -4.32 -30.81
N GLU A 255 20.94 -5.62 -30.80
CA GLU A 255 22.28 -6.15 -30.48
C GLU A 255 22.84 -5.69 -29.11
N GLN A 256 21.93 -5.28 -28.19
CA GLN A 256 22.30 -4.85 -26.84
C GLN A 256 22.02 -5.95 -25.83
N PRO A 257 22.68 -5.92 -24.64
CA PRO A 257 22.33 -6.78 -23.55
C PRO A 257 20.85 -6.61 -23.15
N PRO A 258 20.15 -7.68 -22.71
CA PRO A 258 18.77 -7.58 -22.28
C PRO A 258 18.60 -6.56 -21.13
N VAL A 259 17.57 -5.74 -21.22
CA VAL A 259 17.21 -4.80 -20.18
C VAL A 259 16.39 -5.54 -19.10
N VAL A 260 17.02 -5.82 -17.98
CA VAL A 260 16.45 -6.58 -16.86
C VAL A 260 16.86 -5.93 -15.54
N ALA A 261 15.91 -5.80 -14.62
CA ALA A 261 16.17 -5.26 -13.31
C ALA A 261 15.50 -6.10 -12.20
N VAL A 262 16.11 -6.12 -11.03
CA VAL A 262 15.55 -6.74 -9.84
C VAL A 262 15.37 -5.67 -8.78
N GLY A 263 14.11 -5.40 -8.44
CA GLY A 263 13.80 -4.57 -7.30
C GLY A 263 13.59 -5.40 -6.05
N ARG A 264 13.99 -4.87 -4.91
CA ARG A 264 13.85 -5.48 -3.58
C ARG A 264 13.29 -4.47 -2.61
N TYR A 265 12.44 -4.94 -1.73
CA TYR A 265 11.91 -4.10 -0.68
C TYR A 265 11.75 -4.89 0.61
N GLY A 266 12.24 -4.34 1.70
CA GLY A 266 12.14 -4.92 3.03
C GLY A 266 11.70 -3.88 4.06
N THR A 267 11.02 -4.33 5.10
CA THR A 267 10.50 -3.47 6.16
C THR A 267 10.98 -3.90 7.55
N SER A 268 12.06 -4.68 7.62
CA SER A 268 12.66 -5.10 8.90
C SER A 268 12.98 -3.90 9.80
N ASP A 269 13.52 -2.84 9.20
CA ASP A 269 13.99 -1.66 9.94
C ASP A 269 12.84 -0.71 10.34
N ILE A 270 11.67 -0.83 9.68
CA ILE A 270 10.50 0.02 9.95
C ILE A 270 9.65 -0.55 11.08
N PHE A 271 9.68 -1.87 11.25
CA PHE A 271 8.83 -2.60 12.19
C PHE A 271 9.59 -3.19 13.38
N ASP A 272 10.83 -2.77 13.62
CA ASP A 272 11.49 -3.10 14.88
C ASP A 272 10.74 -2.37 15.98
N PRO A 273 9.89 -3.05 16.77
CA PRO A 273 9.31 -2.40 17.93
C PRO A 273 10.47 -1.96 18.83
N PRO A 274 10.41 -0.78 19.43
CA PRO A 274 11.38 -0.40 20.44
C PRO A 274 11.43 -1.56 21.44
N PRO A 275 12.61 -1.89 21.99
CA PRO A 275 12.75 -2.99 22.94
C PRO A 275 11.75 -2.76 24.06
N VAL A 276 10.69 -3.54 24.06
CA VAL A 276 9.70 -3.55 25.13
C VAL A 276 10.47 -4.08 26.34
N ASP A 277 10.65 -3.23 27.31
CA ASP A 277 11.37 -3.48 28.56
C ASP A 277 11.07 -4.90 29.08
N GLY A 278 11.89 -5.88 28.72
CA GLY A 278 11.98 -7.22 29.29
C GLY A 278 10.71 -8.05 29.50
N ARG A 279 9.55 -7.59 29.09
CA ARG A 279 8.26 -8.24 29.24
C ARG A 279 7.68 -8.66 27.90
N GLN A 280 8.38 -9.56 27.22
CA GLN A 280 7.69 -10.40 26.26
C GLN A 280 6.71 -11.26 27.06
N SER A 281 5.43 -11.16 26.74
CA SER A 281 4.41 -12.08 27.19
C SER A 281 4.89 -13.51 26.92
N LYS A 282 4.98 -14.31 27.98
CA LYS A 282 5.21 -15.75 27.89
C LYS A 282 4.01 -16.42 27.22
#